data_8719e1c9942005a5321cb0aa54beb09b
#
_entry.id   8719e1c9942005a5321cb0aa54beb09b
#
_cell.length_a   1.000
_cell.length_b   1.000
_cell.length_c   1.000
_cell.angle_alpha   90.00
_cell.angle_beta   90.00
_cell.angle_gamma   90.00
#
_symmetry.space_group_name_H-M   'P 1'
#
loop_
_entity.id
_entity.type
_entity.pdbx_description
1 polymer ?
#
loop_
_entity_poly.entity_id
_entity_poly.type
_entity_poly.pdbx_seq_one_letter_code
_entity_poly.pdbx_strand_id
1 'polypeptide(L)'
;MTSSSAVPLSVLDVSAFPTGGTPEGALRRTITQARHAERLGYARYWLAEHHLNPGIAGSAPHVLLAVLAGVTERIRLGTAVTVLGNSTPLRVLEDLGIVATLHPGRVDLGIGRSGARPPGVGGSPTAAGQTTGGDSPTATPTGAATPTGAATSAPAAAPPANRIVDGLVIPPSRGGAGALLSSPAVASRFALQGRLLGRTSGDGEGFEEDVQELLDLLDGTVATSEGVTVHAHPAEGSGIEPWIHGSSAGPSARLAGRLGLPFGANYHVAPSAVLEAVAEYRSSFRPGRIPAPHVIVSADVVVGETDAQARHLASGYGQWVHSIRAGQGAISYPSPEEAAAAPLTPAQQALVQDRLDTRFVGSPATVAEHLRTLQRVTGADELLLTTVTHDEQAQLRSFALLAEAWGL
;
A
#
# COMPACT_ATOMS: atom_id res chain seq x y z
N MET A 1 -23.60 27.16 -7.56
CA MET A 1 -22.47 26.20 -7.62
C MET A 1 -21.83 26.24 -6.25
N THR A 2 -22.12 25.26 -5.41
CA THR A 2 -21.48 25.12 -4.11
C THR A 2 -20.02 24.77 -4.37
N SER A 3 -19.10 25.65 -3.96
CA SER A 3 -17.67 25.36 -3.93
C SER A 3 -17.50 24.09 -3.08
N SER A 4 -17.27 22.95 -3.72
CA SER A 4 -16.79 21.78 -3.00
C SER A 4 -15.45 22.17 -2.39
N SER A 5 -15.40 22.27 -1.06
CA SER A 5 -14.12 22.49 -0.38
C SER A 5 -13.17 21.37 -0.80
N ALA A 6 -11.93 21.74 -1.13
CA ALA A 6 -10.91 20.74 -1.46
C ALA A 6 -10.76 19.78 -0.28
N VAL A 7 -10.72 18.48 -0.56
CA VAL A 7 -10.47 17.46 0.49
C VAL A 7 -9.05 17.57 1.03
N PRO A 8 -8.79 17.15 2.27
CA PRO A 8 -7.45 17.12 2.82
C PRO A 8 -6.47 16.31 1.96
N LEU A 9 -5.23 16.77 1.90
CA LEU A 9 -4.11 16.03 1.33
C LEU A 9 -3.22 15.49 2.45
N SER A 10 -2.77 14.26 2.27
CA SER A 10 -1.84 13.57 3.16
C SER A 10 -0.66 13.01 2.40
N VAL A 11 0.47 12.83 3.06
CA VAL A 11 1.71 12.30 2.47
C VAL A 11 1.87 10.83 2.84
N LEU A 12 2.26 9.98 1.86
CA LEU A 12 2.73 8.62 2.07
C LEU A 12 4.22 8.57 1.76
N ASP A 13 5.02 8.26 2.76
CA ASP A 13 6.45 8.09 2.64
C ASP A 13 6.88 6.63 2.79
N VAL A 14 7.69 6.17 1.86
CA VAL A 14 8.29 4.84 1.87
C VAL A 14 9.76 4.88 2.34
N SER A 15 10.29 6.05 2.68
CA SER A 15 11.70 6.30 3.03
C SER A 15 12.66 5.76 1.96
N ALA A 16 12.37 6.03 0.70
CA ALA A 16 13.24 5.66 -0.42
C ALA A 16 14.47 6.56 -0.48
N PHE A 17 15.60 6.00 -0.93
CA PHE A 17 16.80 6.77 -1.21
C PHE A 17 17.22 6.65 -2.67
N PRO A 18 17.83 7.71 -3.24
CA PRO A 18 18.25 7.73 -4.63
C PRO A 18 19.52 6.89 -4.84
N THR A 19 19.86 6.61 -6.09
CA THR A 19 21.18 6.08 -6.46
C THR A 19 22.26 7.01 -5.90
N GLY A 20 23.31 6.41 -5.30
CA GLY A 20 24.34 7.15 -4.58
C GLY A 20 23.96 7.66 -3.19
N GLY A 21 22.68 7.53 -2.81
CA GLY A 21 22.20 7.85 -1.47
C GLY A 21 22.44 6.72 -0.46
N THR A 22 22.08 6.98 0.80
CA THR A 22 22.26 6.04 1.92
C THR A 22 20.96 5.87 2.70
N PRO A 23 20.79 4.76 3.45
CA PRO A 23 19.66 4.60 4.38
C PRO A 23 19.59 5.72 5.41
N GLU A 24 20.73 6.21 5.93
CA GLU A 24 20.77 7.36 6.84
C GLU A 24 20.19 8.61 6.16
N GLY A 25 20.61 8.90 4.93
CA GLY A 25 20.09 10.02 4.13
C GLY A 25 18.59 9.91 3.93
N ALA A 26 18.05 8.72 3.63
CA ALA A 26 16.62 8.50 3.49
C ALA A 26 15.84 8.82 4.78
N LEU A 27 16.32 8.34 5.93
CA LEU A 27 15.67 8.61 7.22
C LEU A 27 15.71 10.11 7.59
N ARG A 28 16.82 10.80 7.31
CA ARG A 28 16.91 12.26 7.48
C ARG A 28 15.97 13.00 6.53
N ARG A 29 15.85 12.54 5.28
CA ARG A 29 14.90 13.06 4.30
C ARG A 29 13.45 12.90 4.80
N THR A 30 13.06 11.75 5.34
CA THR A 30 11.74 11.51 5.94
C THR A 30 11.43 12.54 7.03
N ILE A 31 12.38 12.82 7.94
CA ILE A 31 12.21 13.85 8.97
C ILE A 31 12.01 15.23 8.36
N THR A 32 12.82 15.59 7.38
CA THR A 32 12.73 16.89 6.66
C THR A 32 11.38 17.03 5.98
N GLN A 33 10.91 15.97 5.30
CA GLN A 33 9.63 15.94 4.60
C GLN A 33 8.43 16.06 5.53
N ALA A 34 8.43 15.34 6.67
CA ALA A 34 7.34 15.41 7.64
C ALA A 34 7.18 16.83 8.20
N ARG A 35 8.30 17.48 8.57
CA ARG A 35 8.31 18.88 9.01
C ARG A 35 7.85 19.82 7.91
N HIS A 36 8.22 19.55 6.66
CA HIS A 36 7.82 20.37 5.52
C HIS A 36 6.32 20.22 5.24
N ALA A 37 5.81 18.99 5.22
CA ALA A 37 4.39 18.72 5.04
C ALA A 37 3.53 19.40 6.14
N GLU A 38 3.98 19.34 7.40
CA GLU A 38 3.32 20.05 8.50
C GLU A 38 3.23 21.56 8.26
N ARG A 39 4.34 22.20 7.85
CA ARG A 39 4.34 23.65 7.55
C ARG A 39 3.44 24.04 6.39
N LEU A 40 3.29 23.13 5.42
CA LEU A 40 2.45 23.34 4.24
C LEU A 40 0.96 23.06 4.49
N GLY A 41 0.58 22.51 5.66
CA GLY A 41 -0.82 22.23 5.98
C GLY A 41 -1.35 20.88 5.53
N TYR A 42 -0.48 19.93 5.17
CA TYR A 42 -0.90 18.55 4.94
C TYR A 42 -1.53 17.96 6.21
N ALA A 43 -2.61 17.18 6.04
CA ALA A 43 -3.39 16.68 7.17
C ALA A 43 -2.67 15.56 7.94
N ARG A 44 -2.05 14.62 7.21
CA ARG A 44 -1.36 13.46 7.78
C ARG A 44 -0.06 13.15 7.07
N TYR A 45 0.85 12.52 7.80
CA TYR A 45 2.07 11.94 7.25
C TYR A 45 2.10 10.44 7.60
N TRP A 46 2.01 9.61 6.58
CA TRP A 46 1.91 8.17 6.71
C TRP A 46 3.23 7.49 6.33
N LEU A 47 3.62 6.50 7.12
CA LEU A 47 4.82 5.69 6.90
C LEU A 47 4.45 4.29 6.42
N ALA A 48 5.09 3.85 5.35
CA ALA A 48 4.93 2.49 4.85
C ALA A 48 5.88 1.51 5.55
N GLU A 49 5.49 0.22 5.61
CA GLU A 49 6.32 -0.88 6.11
C GLU A 49 6.89 -1.69 4.94
N HIS A 50 8.19 -1.58 4.74
CA HIS A 50 8.88 -2.31 3.67
C HIS A 50 10.17 -2.98 4.16
N HIS A 51 10.27 -4.30 4.02
CA HIS A 51 11.40 -5.09 4.46
C HIS A 51 12.27 -5.57 3.30
N LEU A 52 13.59 -5.66 3.56
CA LEU A 52 14.58 -6.25 2.65
C LEU A 52 14.62 -5.62 1.25
N ASN A 53 14.20 -4.36 1.10
CA ASN A 53 14.31 -3.64 -0.16
C ASN A 53 15.66 -2.93 -0.26
N PRO A 54 16.39 -3.05 -1.40
CA PRO A 54 17.71 -2.46 -1.52
C PRO A 54 17.74 -0.92 -1.55
N GLY A 55 16.62 -0.27 -1.88
CA GLY A 55 16.50 1.17 -2.01
C GLY A 55 15.51 1.83 -1.03
N ILE A 56 15.09 1.13 0.03
CA ILE A 56 14.13 1.65 1.03
C ILE A 56 14.66 1.43 2.44
N ALA A 57 14.61 2.45 3.28
CA ALA A 57 15.00 2.41 4.68
C ALA A 57 13.80 2.25 5.65
N GLY A 58 12.56 2.42 5.18
CA GLY A 58 11.33 2.42 5.98
C GLY A 58 10.86 1.00 6.34
N SER A 59 11.56 0.31 7.24
CA SER A 59 11.23 -1.07 7.64
C SER A 59 10.52 -1.17 9.00
N ALA A 60 10.60 -0.15 9.82
CA ALA A 60 10.03 -0.10 11.17
C ALA A 60 9.20 1.19 11.35
N PRO A 61 7.98 1.25 10.81
CA PRO A 61 7.19 2.48 10.79
C PRO A 61 6.87 2.98 12.20
N HIS A 62 6.65 2.13 13.20
CA HIS A 62 6.37 2.55 14.58
C HIS A 62 7.53 3.31 15.21
N VAL A 63 8.77 2.83 15.00
CA VAL A 63 9.98 3.50 15.51
C VAL A 63 10.15 4.86 14.84
N LEU A 64 9.99 4.91 13.50
CA LEU A 64 10.13 6.15 12.76
C LEU A 64 9.01 7.14 13.08
N LEU A 65 7.79 6.65 13.31
CA LEU A 65 6.66 7.46 13.75
C LEU A 65 6.93 8.14 15.11
N ALA A 66 7.55 7.43 16.06
CA ALA A 66 7.97 8.01 17.33
C ALA A 66 9.00 9.13 17.15
N VAL A 67 9.97 8.95 16.22
CA VAL A 67 10.93 10.01 15.89
C VAL A 67 10.22 11.21 15.29
N LEU A 68 9.28 11.01 14.36
CA LEU A 68 8.53 12.10 13.72
C LEU A 68 7.64 12.84 14.72
N ALA A 69 7.02 12.13 15.65
CA ALA A 69 6.19 12.74 16.68
C ALA A 69 6.97 13.72 17.56
N GLY A 70 8.24 13.39 17.86
CA GLY A 70 9.14 14.25 18.63
C GLY A 70 9.67 15.48 17.89
N VAL A 71 9.49 15.56 16.56
CA VAL A 71 10.03 16.66 15.73
C VAL A 71 8.95 17.42 14.96
N THR A 72 7.68 17.08 15.15
CA THR A 72 6.48 17.74 14.60
C THR A 72 5.50 18.03 15.72
N GLU A 73 4.57 18.98 15.54
CA GLU A 73 3.69 19.46 16.61
C GLU A 73 2.21 19.17 16.36
N ARG A 74 1.74 19.24 15.11
CA ARG A 74 0.30 19.24 14.78
C ARG A 74 -0.11 18.16 13.78
N ILE A 75 0.74 17.89 12.78
CA ILE A 75 0.42 16.91 11.73
C ILE A 75 0.13 15.55 12.37
N ARG A 76 -0.93 14.90 11.92
CA ARG A 76 -1.21 13.52 12.34
C ARG A 76 -0.21 12.57 11.68
N LEU A 77 0.17 11.55 12.40
CA LEU A 77 1.19 10.59 11.98
C LEU A 77 0.58 9.20 11.95
N GLY A 78 0.80 8.48 10.86
CA GLY A 78 0.18 7.17 10.71
C GLY A 78 1.06 6.13 10.04
N THR A 79 0.60 4.90 10.06
CA THR A 79 1.18 3.79 9.29
C THR A 79 0.28 3.44 8.11
N ALA A 80 0.82 3.35 6.90
CA ALA A 80 0.09 2.89 5.73
C ALA A 80 0.95 1.89 4.92
N VAL A 81 1.07 0.68 5.47
CA VAL A 81 0.33 0.10 6.60
C VAL A 81 1.29 -0.54 7.60
N THR A 82 0.82 -0.81 8.83
CA THR A 82 1.37 -1.87 9.66
C THR A 82 0.84 -3.21 9.14
N VAL A 83 1.72 -4.11 8.75
CA VAL A 83 1.36 -5.45 8.27
C VAL A 83 1.20 -6.38 9.48
N LEU A 84 -0.04 -6.64 9.93
CA LEU A 84 -0.28 -7.45 11.14
C LEU A 84 0.36 -8.83 11.09
N GLY A 85 0.44 -9.45 9.92
CA GLY A 85 1.15 -10.73 9.77
C GLY A 85 2.67 -10.68 10.06
N ASN A 86 3.25 -9.51 10.30
CA ASN A 86 4.66 -9.34 10.70
C ASN A 86 4.82 -9.09 12.21
N SER A 87 3.72 -8.92 12.95
CA SER A 87 3.72 -8.60 14.39
C SER A 87 2.48 -9.20 15.06
N THR A 88 2.27 -8.90 16.32
CA THR A 88 1.04 -9.24 17.04
C THR A 88 0.24 -7.98 17.38
N PRO A 89 -1.10 -8.07 17.53
CA PRO A 89 -1.93 -6.94 17.94
C PRO A 89 -1.41 -6.21 19.17
N LEU A 90 -1.07 -6.95 20.23
CA LEU A 90 -0.54 -6.38 21.46
C LEU A 90 0.76 -5.59 21.22
N ARG A 91 1.72 -6.17 20.48
CA ARG A 91 3.00 -5.49 20.23
C ARG A 91 2.83 -4.19 19.45
N VAL A 92 1.96 -4.20 18.44
CA VAL A 92 1.64 -2.99 17.66
C VAL A 92 1.07 -1.90 18.57
N LEU A 93 0.17 -2.26 19.46
CA LEU A 93 -0.46 -1.32 20.38
C LEU A 93 0.50 -0.80 21.45
N GLU A 94 1.35 -1.65 22.03
CA GLU A 94 2.37 -1.21 22.99
C GLU A 94 3.33 -0.20 22.36
N ASP A 95 3.81 -0.46 21.13
CA ASP A 95 4.69 0.46 20.41
C ASP A 95 4.01 1.81 20.14
N LEU A 96 2.80 1.82 19.57
CA LEU A 96 2.09 3.03 19.20
C LEU A 96 1.43 3.73 20.39
N GLY A 97 1.04 3.00 21.41
CA GLY A 97 0.47 3.53 22.65
C GLY A 97 1.40 4.49 23.36
N ILE A 98 2.71 4.19 23.38
CA ILE A 98 3.73 5.11 23.89
C ILE A 98 3.67 6.45 23.16
N VAL A 99 3.63 6.39 21.84
CA VAL A 99 3.59 7.60 21.00
C VAL A 99 2.29 8.37 21.18
N ALA A 100 1.15 7.66 21.16
CA ALA A 100 -0.16 8.29 21.30
C ALA A 100 -0.37 8.95 22.66
N THR A 101 0.18 8.36 23.72
CA THR A 101 0.11 8.93 25.08
C THR A 101 0.97 10.20 25.21
N LEU A 102 2.17 10.20 24.61
CA LEU A 102 3.05 11.37 24.63
C LEU A 102 2.62 12.46 23.65
N HIS A 103 1.89 12.10 22.59
CA HIS A 103 1.42 13.00 21.54
C HIS A 103 -0.07 12.78 21.24
N PRO A 104 -0.98 13.12 22.18
CA PRO A 104 -2.39 12.77 22.12
C PRO A 104 -3.09 13.32 20.88
N GLY A 105 -3.99 12.50 20.32
CA GLY A 105 -4.81 12.86 19.17
C GLY A 105 -4.08 12.90 17.81
N ARG A 106 -2.83 12.41 17.74
CA ARG A 106 -2.00 12.52 16.53
C ARG A 106 -1.65 11.19 15.86
N VAL A 107 -2.06 10.06 16.42
CA VAL A 107 -1.65 8.75 15.91
C VAL A 107 -2.78 8.05 15.17
N ASP A 108 -2.50 7.66 13.93
CA ASP A 108 -3.35 6.83 13.07
C ASP A 108 -2.69 5.47 12.85
N LEU A 109 -3.40 4.39 13.11
CA LEU A 109 -2.93 3.03 12.87
C LEU A 109 -3.58 2.46 11.62
N GLY A 110 -2.91 2.58 10.48
CA GLY A 110 -3.33 1.90 9.26
C GLY A 110 -2.88 0.45 9.27
N ILE A 111 -3.84 -0.45 9.14
CA ILE A 111 -3.67 -1.89 9.22
C ILE A 111 -3.79 -2.47 7.82
N GLY A 112 -2.83 -3.34 7.46
CA GLY A 112 -2.86 -4.09 6.23
C GLY A 112 -2.73 -5.59 6.45
N ARG A 113 -3.42 -6.32 5.58
CA ARG A 113 -3.25 -7.77 5.51
C ARG A 113 -1.91 -8.10 4.83
N SER A 114 -1.19 -9.10 5.33
CA SER A 114 0.03 -9.59 4.68
C SER A 114 -0.28 -10.07 3.25
N GLY A 115 0.69 -9.91 2.34
CA GLY A 115 0.57 -10.39 0.96
C GLY A 115 0.36 -11.89 0.86
N ALA A 116 -0.18 -12.35 -0.26
CA ALA A 116 -0.57 -13.73 -0.50
C ALA A 116 0.56 -14.75 -0.34
N ARG A 117 0.23 -15.95 0.18
CA ARG A 117 1.10 -17.11 0.28
C ARG A 117 1.29 -17.76 -1.10
N PRO A 118 2.48 -18.26 -1.42
CA PRO A 118 2.66 -19.09 -2.61
C PRO A 118 1.80 -20.37 -2.52
N PRO A 119 1.14 -20.77 -3.61
CA PRO A 119 0.45 -22.08 -3.64
C PRO A 119 1.44 -23.22 -3.31
N GLY A 120 1.10 -24.07 -2.35
CA GLY A 120 1.83 -25.31 -2.10
C GLY A 120 2.73 -25.40 -0.87
N VAL A 121 2.77 -24.39 0.02
CA VAL A 121 3.50 -24.49 1.31
C VAL A 121 2.50 -24.70 2.45
N GLY A 122 2.33 -25.98 2.82
CA GLY A 122 1.87 -26.50 4.10
C GLY A 122 0.56 -25.99 4.67
N GLY A 123 -0.53 -26.69 4.44
CA GLY A 123 -1.62 -26.78 5.42
C GLY A 123 -1.23 -27.81 6.48
N SER A 124 -1.27 -27.48 7.76
CA SER A 124 -1.33 -28.48 8.82
C SER A 124 -2.58 -29.32 8.61
N PRO A 125 -2.51 -30.67 8.78
CA PRO A 125 -3.69 -31.48 8.64
C PRO A 125 -4.58 -31.26 9.86
N THR A 126 -5.65 -30.51 9.70
CA THR A 126 -6.80 -30.60 10.60
C THR A 126 -7.36 -32.01 10.45
N ALA A 127 -7.43 -32.71 11.57
CA ALA A 127 -8.03 -34.03 11.69
C ALA A 127 -9.47 -33.99 11.17
N ALA A 128 -9.68 -34.49 9.97
CA ALA A 128 -11.01 -34.81 9.45
C ALA A 128 -11.07 -36.34 9.22
N GLY A 129 -12.12 -36.90 9.76
CA GLY A 129 -12.43 -38.27 9.94
C GLY A 129 -12.16 -39.21 8.77
N GLN A 130 -11.79 -40.42 9.19
CA GLN A 130 -11.74 -41.64 8.39
C GLN A 130 -13.09 -41.91 7.73
N THR A 131 -13.09 -42.08 6.41
CA THR A 131 -14.05 -42.95 5.74
C THR A 131 -13.29 -43.92 4.84
N THR A 132 -13.61 -45.15 5.06
CA THR A 132 -13.07 -46.41 4.47
C THR A 132 -13.50 -46.59 3.02
N GLY A 133 -12.58 -47.16 2.22
CA GLY A 133 -12.89 -48.21 1.25
C GLY A 133 -12.95 -47.82 -0.23
N GLY A 134 -12.20 -48.53 -1.06
CA GLY A 134 -12.55 -48.80 -2.43
C GLY A 134 -11.43 -48.71 -3.48
N ASP A 135 -10.75 -49.85 -3.65
CA ASP A 135 -10.14 -50.40 -4.88
C ASP A 135 -9.59 -49.52 -6.02
N SER A 136 -8.30 -49.70 -6.26
CA SER A 136 -7.63 -49.45 -7.56
C SER A 136 -8.08 -50.41 -8.68
N PRO A 137 -7.97 -49.94 -9.94
CA PRO A 137 -7.12 -50.74 -10.83
C PRO A 137 -6.08 -49.89 -11.63
N THR A 138 -4.92 -50.48 -11.70
CA THR A 138 -3.80 -50.23 -12.60
C THR A 138 -4.21 -50.16 -14.06
N ALA A 139 -3.77 -49.12 -14.77
CA ALA A 139 -3.73 -49.11 -16.23
C ALA A 139 -2.38 -48.58 -16.72
N THR A 140 -1.70 -49.44 -17.45
CA THR A 140 -0.42 -49.21 -18.16
C THR A 140 -0.62 -48.29 -19.36
N PRO A 141 0.27 -47.35 -19.66
CA PRO A 141 0.20 -46.55 -20.90
C PRO A 141 1.04 -47.22 -21.99
N THR A 142 0.39 -47.62 -23.07
CA THR A 142 1.02 -47.88 -24.37
C THR A 142 0.51 -46.89 -25.39
N GLY A 143 1.41 -46.31 -26.18
CA GLY A 143 1.06 -45.62 -27.41
C GLY A 143 1.71 -44.26 -27.64
N ALA A 144 2.92 -44.26 -28.20
CA ALA A 144 3.52 -43.09 -28.80
C ALA A 144 2.76 -42.69 -30.10
N ALA A 145 2.22 -41.50 -30.13
CA ALA A 145 1.75 -40.89 -31.37
C ALA A 145 2.47 -39.53 -31.55
N THR A 146 3.22 -39.44 -32.64
CA THR A 146 3.87 -38.22 -33.13
C THR A 146 2.81 -37.27 -33.69
N PRO A 147 2.71 -36.00 -33.22
CA PRO A 147 1.88 -35.03 -33.91
C PRO A 147 2.75 -34.22 -34.89
N THR A 148 2.67 -34.54 -36.16
CA THR A 148 2.93 -33.59 -37.27
C THR A 148 1.70 -32.73 -37.44
N GLY A 149 1.77 -31.50 -37.04
CA GLY A 149 0.76 -30.48 -37.27
C GLY A 149 1.35 -29.11 -36.95
N ALA A 150 1.76 -28.36 -37.97
CA ALA A 150 2.14 -26.96 -37.85
C ALA A 150 0.94 -26.18 -37.31
N ALA A 151 0.95 -25.85 -36.03
CA ALA A 151 0.00 -24.91 -35.46
C ALA A 151 0.36 -23.50 -35.98
N THR A 152 -0.43 -22.99 -36.88
CA THR A 152 -0.47 -21.55 -37.20
C THR A 152 -0.84 -20.83 -35.92
N SER A 153 0.13 -20.17 -35.33
CA SER A 153 -0.11 -19.30 -34.17
C SER A 153 -1.06 -18.19 -34.59
N ALA A 154 -2.26 -18.19 -34.01
CA ALA A 154 -3.16 -17.05 -34.11
C ALA A 154 -2.41 -15.79 -33.63
N PRO A 155 -2.61 -14.62 -34.24
CA PRO A 155 -1.99 -13.38 -33.78
C PRO A 155 -2.37 -13.15 -32.30
N ALA A 156 -1.37 -12.89 -31.47
CA ALA A 156 -1.59 -12.58 -30.06
C ALA A 156 -2.61 -11.44 -29.97
N ALA A 157 -3.68 -11.64 -29.20
CA ALA A 157 -4.69 -10.61 -28.99
C ALA A 157 -4.00 -9.34 -28.45
N ALA A 158 -4.39 -8.19 -29.01
CA ALA A 158 -3.89 -6.91 -28.51
C ALA A 158 -4.13 -6.80 -27.00
N PRO A 159 -3.17 -6.25 -26.22
CA PRO A 159 -3.38 -6.09 -24.79
C PRO A 159 -4.64 -5.24 -24.55
N PRO A 160 -5.44 -5.58 -23.52
CA PRO A 160 -6.66 -4.84 -23.22
C PRO A 160 -6.33 -3.37 -22.94
N ALA A 161 -7.11 -2.46 -23.51
CA ALA A 161 -6.91 -1.02 -23.40
C ALA A 161 -7.36 -0.49 -22.02
N ASN A 162 -6.82 0.68 -21.63
CA ASN A 162 -7.28 1.41 -20.47
C ASN A 162 -8.76 1.82 -20.63
N ARG A 163 -9.54 1.69 -19.56
CA ARG A 163 -10.89 2.25 -19.47
C ARG A 163 -10.78 3.66 -18.91
N ILE A 164 -11.54 4.60 -19.44
CA ILE A 164 -11.65 5.94 -18.90
C ILE A 164 -13.03 6.06 -18.22
N VAL A 165 -13.04 6.39 -16.93
CA VAL A 165 -14.26 6.60 -16.14
C VAL A 165 -14.29 8.06 -15.70
N ASP A 166 -15.15 8.86 -16.28
CA ASP A 166 -15.29 10.30 -16.02
C ASP A 166 -13.95 11.07 -15.99
N GLY A 167 -13.04 10.70 -16.89
CA GLY A 167 -11.70 11.27 -17.03
C GLY A 167 -10.60 10.57 -16.21
N LEU A 168 -10.95 9.63 -15.33
CA LEU A 168 -9.96 8.83 -14.59
C LEU A 168 -9.55 7.59 -15.39
N VAL A 169 -8.25 7.37 -15.50
CA VAL A 169 -7.67 6.18 -16.16
C VAL A 169 -7.81 4.96 -15.25
N ILE A 170 -8.50 3.93 -15.71
CA ILE A 170 -8.59 2.63 -15.04
C ILE A 170 -7.95 1.58 -15.96
N PRO A 171 -6.72 1.14 -15.68
CA PRO A 171 -6.05 0.14 -16.51
C PRO A 171 -6.69 -1.23 -16.35
N PRO A 172 -6.46 -2.14 -17.30
CA PRO A 172 -6.92 -3.52 -17.19
C PRO A 172 -6.26 -4.21 -15.98
N SER A 173 -6.99 -5.11 -15.33
CA SER A 173 -6.45 -5.93 -14.25
C SER A 173 -5.32 -6.83 -14.75
N ARG A 174 -4.19 -6.82 -14.05
CA ARG A 174 -3.03 -7.70 -14.33
C ARG A 174 -2.95 -8.89 -13.36
N GLY A 175 -4.08 -9.27 -12.77
CA GLY A 175 -4.15 -10.42 -11.85
C GLY A 175 -3.73 -10.13 -10.41
N GLY A 176 -3.52 -8.86 -10.05
CA GLY A 176 -3.24 -8.44 -8.67
C GLY A 176 -1.95 -9.03 -8.07
N ALA A 177 -1.89 -9.11 -6.74
CA ALA A 177 -0.72 -9.67 -6.01
C ALA A 177 -0.44 -11.14 -6.37
N GLY A 178 -1.46 -11.92 -6.70
CA GLY A 178 -1.30 -13.32 -7.11
C GLY A 178 -0.46 -13.50 -8.37
N ALA A 179 -0.60 -12.61 -9.35
CA ALA A 179 0.21 -12.66 -10.58
C ALA A 179 1.68 -12.31 -10.33
N LEU A 180 1.97 -11.40 -9.40
CA LEU A 180 3.34 -11.08 -8.99
C LEU A 180 3.99 -12.28 -8.28
N LEU A 181 3.26 -12.95 -7.41
CA LEU A 181 3.73 -14.12 -6.67
C LEU A 181 3.89 -15.39 -7.53
N SER A 182 3.36 -15.40 -8.75
CA SER A 182 3.62 -16.49 -9.71
C SER A 182 5.07 -16.52 -10.21
N SER A 183 5.82 -15.42 -10.06
CA SER A 183 7.27 -15.40 -10.32
C SER A 183 8.02 -16.12 -9.20
N PRO A 184 8.83 -17.18 -9.48
CA PRO A 184 9.60 -17.90 -8.46
C PRO A 184 10.55 -16.98 -7.66
N ALA A 185 11.13 -15.98 -8.30
CA ALA A 185 12.02 -15.01 -7.64
C ALA A 185 11.27 -14.15 -6.62
N VAL A 186 10.08 -13.67 -6.97
CA VAL A 186 9.21 -12.90 -6.07
C VAL A 186 8.75 -13.79 -4.91
N ALA A 187 8.26 -14.98 -5.21
CA ALA A 187 7.75 -15.92 -4.20
C ALA A 187 8.84 -16.31 -3.19
N SER A 188 10.05 -16.65 -3.64
CA SER A 188 11.17 -17.03 -2.76
C SER A 188 11.62 -15.88 -1.85
N ARG A 189 11.61 -14.64 -2.38
CA ARG A 189 11.94 -13.45 -1.60
C ARG A 189 10.91 -13.20 -0.49
N PHE A 190 9.61 -13.29 -0.78
CA PHE A 190 8.57 -13.14 0.23
C PHE A 190 8.57 -14.28 1.25
N ALA A 191 8.87 -15.53 0.83
CA ALA A 191 9.01 -16.65 1.75
C ALA A 191 10.20 -16.45 2.72
N LEU A 192 11.34 -15.96 2.21
CA LEU A 192 12.49 -15.61 3.05
C LEU A 192 12.14 -14.48 4.04
N GLN A 193 11.50 -13.42 3.56
CA GLN A 193 11.05 -12.32 4.39
C GLN A 193 10.11 -12.78 5.50
N GLY A 194 9.09 -13.59 5.18
CA GLY A 194 8.17 -14.13 6.16
C GLY A 194 8.86 -14.95 7.24
N ARG A 195 9.79 -15.83 6.86
CA ARG A 195 10.60 -16.61 7.80
C ARG A 195 11.46 -15.73 8.72
N LEU A 196 12.10 -14.68 8.17
CA LEU A 196 12.95 -13.77 8.95
C LEU A 196 12.14 -12.87 9.90
N LEU A 197 10.88 -12.59 9.58
CA LEU A 197 9.95 -11.84 10.41
C LEU A 197 9.18 -12.74 11.40
N GLY A 198 9.47 -14.05 11.43
CA GLY A 198 8.84 -14.98 12.36
C GLY A 198 7.36 -15.23 12.08
N ARG A 199 6.89 -15.04 10.83
CA ARG A 199 5.49 -15.34 10.46
C ARG A 199 5.17 -16.81 10.72
N THR A 200 4.18 -17.06 11.55
CA THR A 200 3.71 -18.40 11.94
C THR A 200 2.45 -18.84 11.20
N SER A 201 1.66 -17.88 10.72
CA SER A 201 0.42 -18.12 9.98
C SER A 201 0.54 -17.79 8.49
N GLY A 202 -0.27 -18.45 7.66
CA GLY A 202 -0.38 -18.16 6.23
C GLY A 202 -1.27 -16.95 5.99
N ASP A 203 -1.08 -16.31 4.90
CA ASP A 203 -1.85 -15.37 4.05
C ASP A 203 -3.10 -14.65 4.58
N GLY A 204 -3.06 -14.10 5.79
CA GLY A 204 -4.18 -13.39 6.36
C GLY A 204 -5.29 -14.32 6.88
N GLU A 205 -5.00 -15.61 7.10
CA GLU A 205 -5.75 -16.39 8.06
C GLU A 205 -5.63 -15.71 9.43
N GLY A 206 -6.75 -15.49 10.11
CA GLY A 206 -6.76 -14.79 11.38
C GLY A 206 -6.72 -13.26 11.29
N PHE A 207 -6.70 -12.65 10.09
CA PHE A 207 -6.64 -11.19 9.98
C PHE A 207 -7.85 -10.48 10.61
N GLU A 208 -9.03 -11.04 10.50
CA GLU A 208 -10.24 -10.48 11.13
C GLU A 208 -10.16 -10.61 12.64
N GLU A 209 -9.71 -11.77 13.12
CA GLU A 209 -9.49 -12.05 14.54
C GLU A 209 -8.40 -11.15 15.13
N ASP A 210 -7.26 -10.97 14.44
CA ASP A 210 -6.19 -10.06 14.85
C ASP A 210 -6.66 -8.61 14.93
N VAL A 211 -7.48 -8.16 13.97
CA VAL A 211 -8.07 -6.80 13.99
C VAL A 211 -9.05 -6.67 15.15
N GLN A 212 -9.89 -7.69 15.42
CA GLN A 212 -10.83 -7.64 16.53
C GLN A 212 -10.08 -7.62 17.87
N GLU A 213 -9.06 -8.48 18.05
CA GLU A 213 -8.20 -8.49 19.24
C GLU A 213 -7.55 -7.12 19.48
N LEU A 214 -7.05 -6.48 18.40
CA LEU A 214 -6.47 -5.15 18.47
C LEU A 214 -7.50 -4.11 18.97
N LEU A 215 -8.72 -4.16 18.46
CA LEU A 215 -9.80 -3.25 18.88
C LEU A 215 -10.21 -3.50 20.33
N ASP A 216 -10.32 -4.77 20.74
CA ASP A 216 -10.68 -5.14 22.11
C ASP A 216 -9.60 -4.71 23.12
N LEU A 217 -8.32 -4.80 22.75
CA LEU A 217 -7.20 -4.29 23.55
C LEU A 217 -7.22 -2.75 23.66
N LEU A 218 -7.55 -2.03 22.57
CA LEU A 218 -7.71 -0.57 22.59
C LEU A 218 -8.86 -0.12 23.48
N ASP A 219 -9.91 -0.92 23.57
CA ASP A 219 -11.12 -0.65 24.34
C ASP A 219 -11.04 -1.17 25.79
N GLY A 220 -9.97 -1.91 26.13
CA GLY A 220 -9.77 -2.48 27.46
C GLY A 220 -10.78 -3.58 27.83
N THR A 221 -11.27 -4.32 26.84
CA THR A 221 -12.34 -5.33 27.00
C THR A 221 -11.80 -6.77 27.08
N VAL A 222 -10.48 -6.96 26.93
CA VAL A 222 -9.87 -8.30 26.95
C VAL A 222 -9.80 -8.85 28.37
N ALA A 223 -10.24 -10.11 28.55
CA ALA A 223 -10.17 -10.81 29.83
C ALA A 223 -9.70 -12.27 29.64
N THR A 224 -9.14 -12.84 30.69
CA THR A 224 -8.79 -14.26 30.74
C THR A 224 -10.04 -15.14 30.81
N SER A 225 -9.88 -16.46 30.59
CA SER A 225 -10.97 -17.45 30.77
C SER A 225 -11.57 -17.45 32.18
N GLU A 226 -10.80 -17.01 33.18
CA GLU A 226 -11.24 -16.87 34.59
C GLU A 226 -11.88 -15.50 34.87
N GLY A 227 -12.02 -14.63 33.84
CA GLY A 227 -12.67 -13.32 33.96
C GLY A 227 -11.76 -12.21 34.51
N VAL A 228 -10.45 -12.39 34.51
CA VAL A 228 -9.49 -11.34 34.90
C VAL A 228 -9.27 -10.42 33.72
N THR A 229 -9.65 -9.15 33.82
CA THR A 229 -9.37 -8.13 32.80
C THR A 229 -7.86 -7.88 32.70
N VAL A 230 -7.36 -7.81 31.48
CA VAL A 230 -5.96 -7.43 31.18
C VAL A 230 -5.95 -6.07 30.49
N HIS A 231 -4.87 -5.34 30.63
CA HIS A 231 -4.75 -3.97 30.15
C HIS A 231 -3.56 -3.81 29.20
N ALA A 232 -3.80 -3.20 28.05
CA ALA A 232 -2.77 -2.90 27.04
C ALA A 232 -2.23 -1.46 27.21
N HIS A 233 -1.74 -1.13 28.44
CA HIS A 233 -1.16 0.19 28.65
C HIS A 233 0.17 0.37 27.90
N PRO A 234 0.42 1.58 27.31
CA PRO A 234 -0.40 2.80 27.38
C PRO A 234 -1.38 2.99 26.23
N ALA A 235 -1.67 1.98 25.42
CA ALA A 235 -2.52 2.11 24.22
C ALA A 235 -4.01 2.23 24.54
N GLU A 236 -4.46 1.56 25.60
CA GLU A 236 -5.87 1.58 26.04
C GLU A 236 -6.34 3.01 26.30
N GLY A 237 -7.39 3.44 25.59
CA GLY A 237 -7.93 4.80 25.71
C GLY A 237 -7.03 5.93 25.19
N SER A 238 -5.92 5.64 24.50
CA SER A 238 -4.93 6.63 24.05
C SER A 238 -5.41 7.51 22.89
N GLY A 239 -6.55 7.18 22.24
CA GLY A 239 -7.07 7.90 21.09
C GLY A 239 -6.36 7.57 19.77
N ILE A 240 -5.68 6.42 19.66
CA ILE A 240 -5.23 5.87 18.38
C ILE A 240 -6.44 5.65 17.50
N GLU A 241 -6.38 6.14 16.25
CA GLU A 241 -7.43 5.91 15.25
C GLU A 241 -7.05 4.73 14.34
N PRO A 242 -7.74 3.57 14.44
CA PRO A 242 -7.49 2.43 13.56
C PRO A 242 -8.13 2.63 12.18
N TRP A 243 -7.37 2.29 11.13
CA TRP A 243 -7.77 2.28 9.73
C TRP A 243 -7.49 0.92 9.12
N ILE A 244 -8.27 0.50 8.14
CA ILE A 244 -7.93 -0.67 7.32
C ILE A 244 -7.63 -0.20 5.90
N HIS A 245 -6.49 -0.66 5.34
CA HIS A 245 -6.14 -0.40 3.96
C HIS A 245 -6.29 -1.67 3.11
N GLY A 246 -6.79 -1.50 1.89
CA GLY A 246 -6.97 -2.60 0.95
C GLY A 246 -6.81 -2.17 -0.50
N SER A 247 -6.41 -3.11 -1.36
CA SER A 247 -6.15 -2.87 -2.78
C SER A 247 -7.14 -3.58 -3.71
N SER A 248 -8.25 -4.10 -3.17
CA SER A 248 -9.28 -4.80 -3.95
C SER A 248 -10.64 -4.80 -3.23
N ALA A 249 -11.70 -5.08 -3.97
CA ALA A 249 -13.02 -5.42 -3.43
C ALA A 249 -12.95 -6.80 -2.74
N GLY A 250 -12.45 -6.85 -1.52
CA GLY A 250 -12.14 -8.08 -0.83
C GLY A 250 -12.36 -8.02 0.68
N PRO A 251 -11.82 -9.01 1.43
CA PRO A 251 -12.04 -9.12 2.87
C PRO A 251 -11.70 -7.85 3.65
N SER A 252 -10.59 -7.15 3.31
CA SER A 252 -10.19 -5.92 4.01
C SER A 252 -11.23 -4.78 3.86
N ALA A 253 -11.76 -4.57 2.66
CA ALA A 253 -12.78 -3.55 2.41
C ALA A 253 -14.09 -3.87 3.16
N ARG A 254 -14.54 -5.14 3.11
CA ARG A 254 -15.71 -5.60 3.85
C ARG A 254 -15.53 -5.49 5.36
N LEU A 255 -14.36 -5.87 5.87
CA LEU A 255 -14.06 -5.82 7.31
C LEU A 255 -14.09 -4.38 7.82
N ALA A 256 -13.39 -3.46 7.12
CA ALA A 256 -13.44 -2.04 7.46
C ALA A 256 -14.88 -1.50 7.52
N GLY A 257 -15.69 -1.86 6.51
CA GLY A 257 -17.10 -1.47 6.46
C GLY A 257 -17.92 -2.03 7.63
N ARG A 258 -17.81 -3.33 7.91
CA ARG A 258 -18.56 -3.97 9.02
C ARG A 258 -18.21 -3.41 10.39
N LEU A 259 -16.92 -3.10 10.61
CA LEU A 259 -16.43 -2.56 11.88
C LEU A 259 -16.63 -1.04 12.01
N GLY A 260 -17.14 -0.37 10.98
CA GLY A 260 -17.30 1.08 10.97
C GLY A 260 -15.95 1.81 11.14
N LEU A 261 -14.90 1.32 10.46
CA LEU A 261 -13.58 1.91 10.43
C LEU A 261 -13.37 2.69 9.14
N PRO A 262 -12.53 3.73 9.12
CA PRO A 262 -12.12 4.38 7.88
C PRO A 262 -11.29 3.43 7.00
N PHE A 263 -11.33 3.65 5.68
CA PHE A 263 -10.75 2.76 4.68
C PHE A 263 -9.78 3.47 3.75
N GLY A 264 -8.60 2.87 3.56
CA GLY A 264 -7.61 3.31 2.59
C GLY A 264 -7.63 2.47 1.32
N ALA A 265 -7.94 3.08 0.18
CA ALA A 265 -7.92 2.43 -1.14
C ALA A 265 -6.69 2.85 -1.94
N ASN A 266 -6.09 1.90 -2.68
CA ASN A 266 -4.78 2.07 -3.31
C ASN A 266 -4.89 2.27 -4.82
N TYR A 267 -5.02 3.51 -5.30
CA TYR A 267 -4.92 3.79 -6.74
C TYR A 267 -3.46 3.71 -7.23
N HIS A 268 -2.48 4.09 -6.40
CA HIS A 268 -1.06 4.03 -6.78
C HIS A 268 -0.49 2.61 -6.93
N VAL A 269 -1.07 1.58 -6.31
CA VAL A 269 -0.60 0.18 -6.39
C VAL A 269 -1.51 -0.68 -7.24
N ALA A 270 -2.82 -0.53 -7.08
CA ALA A 270 -3.85 -1.35 -7.71
C ALA A 270 -4.93 -0.47 -8.40
N PRO A 271 -4.55 0.37 -9.37
CA PRO A 271 -5.47 1.31 -9.98
C PRO A 271 -6.68 0.66 -10.65
N SER A 272 -6.52 -0.57 -11.16
CA SER A 272 -7.60 -1.33 -11.80
C SER A 272 -8.74 -1.71 -10.86
N ALA A 273 -8.51 -1.75 -9.55
CA ALA A 273 -9.45 -2.25 -8.55
C ALA A 273 -9.97 -1.18 -7.59
N VAL A 274 -9.54 0.08 -7.74
CA VAL A 274 -9.84 1.14 -6.76
C VAL A 274 -11.32 1.40 -6.62
N LEU A 275 -12.07 1.46 -7.72
CA LEU A 275 -13.50 1.76 -7.70
C LEU A 275 -14.31 0.65 -7.04
N GLU A 276 -13.99 -0.60 -7.38
CA GLU A 276 -14.61 -1.77 -6.78
C GLU A 276 -14.28 -1.90 -5.29
N ALA A 277 -13.05 -1.56 -4.87
CA ALA A 277 -12.66 -1.56 -3.46
C ALA A 277 -13.44 -0.53 -2.64
N VAL A 278 -13.58 0.69 -3.16
CA VAL A 278 -14.35 1.75 -2.51
C VAL A 278 -15.84 1.41 -2.46
N ALA A 279 -16.39 0.85 -3.55
CA ALA A 279 -17.80 0.43 -3.61
C ALA A 279 -18.08 -0.69 -2.60
N GLU A 280 -17.21 -1.69 -2.49
CA GLU A 280 -17.33 -2.80 -1.52
C GLU A 280 -17.30 -2.29 -0.08
N TYR A 281 -16.37 -1.39 0.24
CA TYR A 281 -16.31 -0.77 1.57
C TYR A 281 -17.61 -0.05 1.91
N ARG A 282 -18.09 0.84 1.01
CA ARG A 282 -19.30 1.63 1.25
C ARG A 282 -20.55 0.76 1.37
N SER A 283 -20.69 -0.26 0.54
CA SER A 283 -21.84 -1.19 0.60
C SER A 283 -21.86 -2.03 1.87
N SER A 284 -20.68 -2.32 2.43
CA SER A 284 -20.53 -3.08 3.67
C SER A 284 -20.58 -2.22 4.93
N PHE A 285 -20.57 -0.89 4.79
CA PHE A 285 -20.41 0.02 5.92
C PHE A 285 -21.58 -0.04 6.89
N ARG A 286 -21.24 -0.11 8.17
CA ARG A 286 -22.14 0.05 9.32
C ARG A 286 -21.53 1.08 10.26
N PRO A 287 -22.32 2.04 10.80
CA PRO A 287 -21.80 2.95 11.82
C PRO A 287 -21.19 2.19 13.00
N GLY A 288 -19.97 2.59 13.38
CA GLY A 288 -19.18 1.98 14.45
C GLY A 288 -18.28 3.03 15.08
N ARG A 289 -16.97 2.90 14.93
CA ARG A 289 -16.01 3.92 15.41
C ARG A 289 -16.14 5.26 14.70
N ILE A 290 -16.63 5.26 13.46
CA ILE A 290 -17.01 6.46 12.73
C ILE A 290 -18.50 6.40 12.34
N PRO A 291 -19.21 7.56 12.30
CA PRO A 291 -20.64 7.60 12.04
C PRO A 291 -21.02 7.44 10.58
N ALA A 292 -20.10 7.69 9.65
CA ALA A 292 -20.29 7.63 8.20
C ALA A 292 -19.05 7.09 7.51
N PRO A 293 -19.15 6.52 6.30
CA PRO A 293 -17.99 6.05 5.56
C PRO A 293 -16.96 7.17 5.35
N HIS A 294 -15.68 6.85 5.56
CA HIS A 294 -14.56 7.73 5.29
C HIS A 294 -13.50 6.99 4.47
N VAL A 295 -13.15 7.53 3.30
CA VAL A 295 -12.26 6.90 2.33
C VAL A 295 -11.08 7.80 2.04
N ILE A 296 -9.86 7.29 2.25
CA ILE A 296 -8.64 7.90 1.73
C ILE A 296 -8.18 7.12 0.49
N VAL A 297 -7.85 7.83 -0.61
CA VAL A 297 -7.36 7.20 -1.85
C VAL A 297 -5.94 7.66 -2.14
N SER A 298 -5.06 6.69 -2.36
CA SER A 298 -3.65 6.98 -2.64
C SER A 298 -3.36 7.21 -4.12
N ALA A 299 -2.37 8.06 -4.42
CA ALA A 299 -1.90 8.35 -5.76
C ALA A 299 -0.38 8.62 -5.81
N ASP A 300 0.27 8.24 -6.92
CA ASP A 300 1.65 8.65 -7.24
C ASP A 300 1.63 10.05 -7.87
N VAL A 301 2.40 10.99 -7.30
CA VAL A 301 2.39 12.40 -7.72
C VAL A 301 3.80 12.94 -7.85
N VAL A 302 4.08 13.65 -8.95
CA VAL A 302 5.29 14.49 -9.08
C VAL A 302 4.89 15.82 -9.72
N VAL A 303 5.10 16.91 -8.99
CA VAL A 303 4.81 18.26 -9.46
C VAL A 303 6.10 19.02 -9.76
N GLY A 304 6.19 19.60 -10.93
CA GLY A 304 7.25 20.53 -11.32
C GLY A 304 6.67 21.89 -11.67
N GLU A 305 7.51 22.89 -11.87
CA GLU A 305 7.07 24.23 -12.32
C GLU A 305 6.38 24.14 -13.70
N THR A 306 6.76 23.16 -14.50
CA THR A 306 6.17 22.84 -15.80
C THR A 306 5.99 21.35 -15.96
N ASP A 307 5.09 20.94 -16.86
CA ASP A 307 4.89 19.53 -17.19
C ASP A 307 6.18 18.85 -17.70
N ALA A 308 7.04 19.60 -18.40
CA ALA A 308 8.31 19.06 -18.90
C ALA A 308 9.29 18.77 -17.75
N GLN A 309 9.40 19.68 -16.78
CA GLN A 309 10.23 19.49 -15.61
C GLN A 309 9.72 18.33 -14.75
N ALA A 310 8.41 18.25 -14.52
CA ALA A 310 7.82 17.15 -13.76
C ALA A 310 8.10 15.79 -14.41
N ARG A 311 7.95 15.68 -15.74
CA ARG A 311 8.31 14.45 -16.48
C ARG A 311 9.78 14.09 -16.35
N HIS A 312 10.68 15.07 -16.38
CA HIS A 312 12.12 14.84 -16.15
C HIS A 312 12.37 14.29 -14.74
N LEU A 313 11.85 14.94 -13.71
CA LEU A 313 11.98 14.49 -12.31
C LEU A 313 11.41 13.09 -12.07
N ALA A 314 10.38 12.72 -12.79
CA ALA A 314 9.67 11.46 -12.66
C ALA A 314 10.24 10.32 -13.52
N SER A 315 11.31 10.53 -14.30
CA SER A 315 11.78 9.60 -15.34
C SER A 315 12.30 8.27 -14.79
N GLY A 316 12.87 8.23 -13.57
CA GLY A 316 13.38 7.01 -12.93
C GLY A 316 12.31 6.01 -12.45
N TYR A 317 11.05 6.42 -12.45
CA TYR A 317 9.97 5.60 -11.85
C TYR A 317 9.73 4.28 -12.56
N GLY A 318 9.83 4.25 -13.88
CA GLY A 318 9.62 3.02 -14.66
C GLY A 318 10.58 1.91 -14.24
N GLN A 319 11.87 2.21 -14.14
CA GLN A 319 12.91 1.28 -13.70
C GLN A 319 12.68 0.85 -12.24
N TRP A 320 12.28 1.79 -11.39
CA TRP A 320 12.01 1.53 -9.99
C TRP A 320 10.82 0.56 -9.81
N VAL A 321 9.70 0.78 -10.49
CA VAL A 321 8.55 -0.15 -10.48
C VAL A 321 8.89 -1.49 -11.13
N HIS A 322 9.67 -1.46 -12.23
CA HIS A 322 10.13 -2.69 -12.88
C HIS A 322 10.92 -3.59 -11.92
N SER A 323 11.85 -3.02 -11.15
CA SER A 323 12.64 -3.79 -10.17
C SER A 323 11.77 -4.50 -9.13
N ILE A 324 10.70 -3.83 -8.67
CA ILE A 324 9.74 -4.41 -7.72
C ILE A 324 9.02 -5.60 -8.37
N ARG A 325 8.51 -5.43 -9.60
CA ARG A 325 7.76 -6.45 -10.32
C ARG A 325 8.63 -7.61 -10.82
N ALA A 326 9.92 -7.36 -11.05
CA ALA A 326 10.91 -8.39 -11.38
C ALA A 326 11.42 -9.18 -10.17
N GLY A 327 10.95 -8.87 -8.94
CA GLY A 327 11.33 -9.59 -7.72
C GLY A 327 12.63 -9.12 -7.06
N GLN A 328 13.26 -8.09 -7.58
CA GLN A 328 14.47 -7.52 -7.00
C GLN A 328 14.17 -6.68 -5.73
N GLY A 329 12.91 -6.30 -5.54
CA GLY A 329 12.49 -5.28 -4.59
C GLY A 329 12.72 -3.87 -5.14
N ALA A 330 12.28 -2.86 -4.40
CA ALA A 330 12.53 -1.47 -4.77
C ALA A 330 14.03 -1.17 -4.70
N ILE A 331 14.65 -0.94 -5.84
CA ILE A 331 16.05 -0.47 -5.94
C ILE A 331 16.17 0.97 -5.46
N SER A 332 17.40 1.48 -5.27
CA SER A 332 17.64 2.92 -5.14
C SER A 332 17.02 3.66 -6.33
N TYR A 333 16.36 4.79 -6.05
CA TYR A 333 15.61 5.51 -7.09
C TYR A 333 16.59 6.12 -8.11
N PRO A 334 16.49 5.76 -9.41
CA PRO A 334 17.43 6.22 -10.43
C PRO A 334 17.34 7.74 -10.66
N SER A 335 18.47 8.35 -11.01
CA SER A 335 18.49 9.72 -11.52
C SER A 335 17.85 9.81 -12.92
N PRO A 336 17.44 11.00 -13.36
CA PRO A 336 17.00 11.20 -14.73
C PRO A 336 18.02 10.77 -15.79
N GLU A 337 19.31 11.00 -15.53
CA GLU A 337 20.41 10.64 -16.42
C GLU A 337 20.59 9.12 -16.49
N GLU A 338 20.54 8.43 -15.34
CA GLU A 338 20.60 6.96 -15.28
C GLU A 338 19.40 6.33 -15.99
N ALA A 339 18.20 6.90 -15.79
CA ALA A 339 16.98 6.45 -16.46
C ALA A 339 17.07 6.62 -17.99
N ALA A 340 17.65 7.70 -18.45
CA ALA A 340 17.88 7.96 -19.86
C ALA A 340 18.98 7.05 -20.46
N ALA A 341 20.03 6.74 -19.69
CA ALA A 341 21.11 5.87 -20.11
C ALA A 341 20.71 4.39 -20.21
N ALA A 342 19.70 3.94 -19.45
CA ALA A 342 19.21 2.58 -19.40
C ALA A 342 17.67 2.52 -19.58
N PRO A 343 17.14 2.88 -20.76
CA PRO A 343 15.71 2.89 -20.99
C PRO A 343 15.12 1.47 -20.89
N LEU A 344 13.88 1.39 -20.44
CA LEU A 344 13.15 0.12 -20.41
C LEU A 344 12.96 -0.44 -21.82
N THR A 345 13.19 -1.73 -21.98
CA THR A 345 12.79 -2.43 -23.20
C THR A 345 11.25 -2.43 -23.34
N PRO A 346 10.69 -2.64 -24.56
CA PRO A 346 9.24 -2.70 -24.73
C PRO A 346 8.54 -3.72 -23.82
N ALA A 347 9.17 -4.86 -23.56
CA ALA A 347 8.62 -5.88 -22.65
C ALA A 347 8.61 -5.40 -21.18
N GLN A 348 9.67 -4.75 -20.74
CA GLN A 348 9.75 -4.16 -19.38
C GLN A 348 8.77 -3.00 -19.23
N GLN A 349 8.65 -2.14 -20.25
CA GLN A 349 7.67 -1.06 -20.25
C GLN A 349 6.24 -1.59 -20.18
N ALA A 350 5.92 -2.61 -20.98
CA ALA A 350 4.62 -3.27 -20.93
C ALA A 350 4.30 -3.82 -19.53
N LEU A 351 5.31 -4.30 -18.79
CA LEU A 351 5.13 -4.79 -17.42
C LEU A 351 4.70 -3.70 -16.43
N VAL A 352 5.10 -2.45 -16.63
CA VAL A 352 4.86 -1.33 -15.71
C VAL A 352 3.88 -0.28 -16.23
N GLN A 353 3.33 -0.48 -17.42
CA GLN A 353 2.55 0.53 -18.16
C GLN A 353 1.34 1.03 -17.37
N ASP A 354 0.61 0.16 -16.69
CA ASP A 354 -0.52 0.52 -15.83
C ASP A 354 -0.13 1.54 -14.74
N ARG A 355 1.07 1.42 -14.17
CA ARG A 355 1.60 2.35 -13.16
C ARG A 355 2.07 3.66 -13.80
N LEU A 356 2.61 3.60 -15.02
CA LEU A 356 2.99 4.80 -15.78
C LEU A 356 1.77 5.60 -16.21
N ASP A 357 0.68 4.95 -16.60
CA ASP A 357 -0.56 5.57 -17.07
C ASP A 357 -1.37 6.22 -15.95
N THR A 358 -1.18 5.81 -14.70
CA THR A 358 -1.99 6.24 -13.56
C THR A 358 -1.30 7.21 -12.61
N ARG A 359 -0.06 7.61 -12.93
CA ARG A 359 0.65 8.65 -12.18
C ARG A 359 0.16 10.04 -12.56
N PHE A 360 0.17 10.93 -11.59
CA PHE A 360 -0.11 12.33 -11.80
C PHE A 360 1.20 13.14 -11.83
N VAL A 361 1.69 13.40 -13.04
CA VAL A 361 2.97 14.06 -13.27
C VAL A 361 2.74 15.28 -14.16
N GLY A 362 3.05 16.45 -13.65
CA GLY A 362 2.82 17.69 -14.42
C GLY A 362 3.05 18.96 -13.62
N SER A 363 2.63 20.06 -14.21
CA SER A 363 2.56 21.35 -13.54
C SER A 363 1.55 21.34 -12.40
N PRO A 364 1.59 22.32 -11.47
CA PRO A 364 0.64 22.38 -10.36
C PRO A 364 -0.82 22.32 -10.80
N ALA A 365 -1.17 23.04 -11.88
CA ALA A 365 -2.53 23.06 -12.41
C ALA A 365 -2.94 21.69 -12.97
N THR A 366 -2.07 21.05 -13.76
CA THR A 366 -2.30 19.74 -14.36
C THR A 366 -2.55 18.68 -13.27
N VAL A 367 -1.67 18.63 -12.26
CA VAL A 367 -1.78 17.62 -11.19
C VAL A 367 -3.00 17.88 -10.31
N ALA A 368 -3.28 19.13 -9.95
CA ALA A 368 -4.45 19.46 -9.15
C ALA A 368 -5.77 19.08 -9.87
N GLU A 369 -5.86 19.24 -11.18
CA GLU A 369 -7.01 18.81 -11.97
C GLU A 369 -7.19 17.29 -11.96
N HIS A 370 -6.09 16.52 -12.15
CA HIS A 370 -6.12 15.07 -12.11
C HIS A 370 -6.50 14.55 -10.71
N LEU A 371 -6.01 15.17 -9.64
CA LEU A 371 -6.37 14.81 -8.27
C LEU A 371 -7.84 15.12 -7.97
N ARG A 372 -8.38 16.24 -8.46
CA ARG A 372 -9.83 16.52 -8.35
C ARG A 372 -10.67 15.50 -9.12
N THR A 373 -10.16 15.03 -10.26
CA THR A 373 -10.80 13.94 -11.01
C THR A 373 -10.78 12.64 -10.22
N LEU A 374 -9.65 12.25 -9.63
CA LEU A 374 -9.55 11.08 -8.76
C LEU A 374 -10.54 11.20 -7.58
N GLN A 375 -10.54 12.33 -6.87
CA GLN A 375 -11.47 12.61 -5.77
C GLN A 375 -12.92 12.43 -6.21
N ARG A 376 -13.32 13.08 -7.30
CA ARG A 376 -14.71 13.05 -7.80
C ARG A 376 -15.15 11.64 -8.19
N VAL A 377 -14.32 10.91 -8.92
CA VAL A 377 -14.67 9.58 -9.45
C VAL A 377 -14.72 8.52 -8.35
N THR A 378 -13.81 8.59 -7.38
CA THR A 378 -13.79 7.67 -6.24
C THR A 378 -14.68 8.12 -5.09
N GLY A 379 -15.02 9.40 -5.05
CA GLY A 379 -15.71 10.03 -3.91
C GLY A 379 -14.83 10.04 -2.66
N ALA A 380 -13.51 10.13 -2.81
CA ALA A 380 -12.57 10.15 -1.68
C ALA A 380 -12.83 11.36 -0.77
N ASP A 381 -12.75 11.11 0.54
CA ASP A 381 -12.84 12.12 1.59
C ASP A 381 -11.48 12.73 1.91
N GLU A 382 -10.39 12.05 1.50
CA GLU A 382 -8.99 12.47 1.66
C GLU A 382 -8.14 11.85 0.54
N LEU A 383 -7.06 12.50 0.13
CA LEU A 383 -6.09 11.96 -0.84
C LEU A 383 -4.73 11.72 -0.18
N LEU A 384 -4.16 10.54 -0.38
CA LEU A 384 -2.88 10.10 0.16
C LEU A 384 -1.83 10.08 -0.95
N LEU A 385 -0.85 10.95 -0.89
CA LEU A 385 0.05 11.22 -1.99
C LEU A 385 1.44 10.67 -1.71
N THR A 386 1.94 9.83 -2.61
CA THR A 386 3.34 9.40 -2.60
C THR A 386 4.11 10.13 -3.69
N THR A 387 5.25 10.70 -3.32
CA THR A 387 6.13 11.42 -4.24
C THR A 387 7.54 10.89 -4.06
N VAL A 388 8.12 10.30 -5.10
CA VAL A 388 9.51 9.83 -5.09
C VAL A 388 10.25 10.48 -6.26
N THR A 389 11.33 11.18 -5.94
CA THR A 389 12.26 11.77 -6.90
C THR A 389 13.70 11.47 -6.48
N HIS A 390 14.63 11.54 -7.41
CA HIS A 390 16.06 11.39 -7.09
C HIS A 390 16.54 12.55 -6.21
N ASP A 391 16.20 13.79 -6.59
CA ASP A 391 16.61 14.99 -5.88
C ASP A 391 15.64 15.33 -4.74
N GLU A 392 16.18 15.59 -3.54
CA GLU A 392 15.40 15.92 -2.34
C GLU A 392 14.74 17.29 -2.44
N GLN A 393 15.42 18.29 -2.98
CA GLN A 393 14.87 19.64 -3.08
C GLN A 393 13.73 19.68 -4.08
N ALA A 394 13.83 18.92 -5.18
CA ALA A 394 12.73 18.75 -6.13
C ALA A 394 11.52 18.07 -5.48
N GLN A 395 11.72 17.10 -4.58
CA GLN A 395 10.62 16.47 -3.85
C GLN A 395 9.93 17.43 -2.89
N LEU A 396 10.70 18.18 -2.11
CA LEU A 396 10.16 19.22 -1.21
C LEU A 396 9.43 20.31 -2.00
N ARG A 397 10.00 20.72 -3.15
CA ARG A 397 9.35 21.69 -4.03
C ARG A 397 8.04 21.15 -4.62
N SER A 398 7.99 19.88 -4.97
CA SER A 398 6.76 19.21 -5.45
C SER A 398 5.63 19.31 -4.42
N PHE A 399 5.92 19.07 -3.13
CA PHE A 399 4.93 19.26 -2.06
C PHE A 399 4.46 20.70 -1.95
N ALA A 400 5.39 21.67 -2.01
CA ALA A 400 5.04 23.09 -1.90
C ALA A 400 4.18 23.58 -3.07
N LEU A 401 4.55 23.20 -4.30
CA LEU A 401 3.79 23.55 -5.51
C LEU A 401 2.38 22.98 -5.49
N LEU A 402 2.23 21.74 -5.00
CA LEU A 402 0.92 21.13 -4.90
C LEU A 402 0.07 21.75 -3.79
N ALA A 403 0.65 22.01 -2.61
CA ALA A 403 -0.04 22.66 -1.50
C ALA A 403 -0.63 24.02 -1.92
N GLU A 404 0.16 24.84 -2.60
CA GLU A 404 -0.28 26.13 -3.14
C GLU A 404 -1.43 25.96 -4.16
N ALA A 405 -1.30 25.04 -5.13
CA ALA A 405 -2.33 24.82 -6.16
C ALA A 405 -3.61 24.17 -5.62
N TRP A 406 -3.52 23.47 -4.49
CA TRP A 406 -4.65 22.86 -3.80
C TRP A 406 -5.36 23.82 -2.85
N GLY A 407 -4.63 24.83 -2.34
CA GLY A 407 -5.13 25.84 -1.39
C GLY A 407 -5.01 25.41 0.08
N LEU A 408 -3.92 24.69 0.43
CA LEU A 408 -3.60 24.35 1.82
C LEU A 408 -3.08 25.55 2.61
#